data_b96b39694a96d5108bf46ecbac97c1bf
#
_entry.id   b96b39694a96d5108bf46ecbac97c1bf
#
_cell.length_a   1.000
_cell.length_b   1.000
_cell.length_c   1.000
_cell.angle_alpha   90.00
_cell.angle_beta   90.00
_cell.angle_gamma   90.00
#
_symmetry.space_group_name_H-M   'P 1'
#
loop_
_entity.id
_entity.type
_entity.pdbx_description
1 polymer ?
#
loop_
_entity_poly.entity_id
_entity_poly.type
_entity_poly.pdbx_seq_one_letter_code
_entity_poly.pdbx_strand_id
1 'polypeptide(L)' 'MNLSELQSKDIITLDGKLIGNIIDIVIDDGKISYLVVERSKFLLSRLSSKDELRIKWEQIRKIGEDVMLVSI' A
#
# COMPACT_ATOMS: atom_id res chain seq x y z
N MET A 1 2.35 -16.15 2.28
CA MET A 1 2.71 -14.77 2.65
C MET A 1 1.88 -14.36 3.85
N ASN A 2 2.49 -13.71 4.81
CA ASN A 2 1.77 -13.26 6.00
C ASN A 2 1.70 -11.73 6.04
N LEU A 3 0.98 -11.21 7.02
CA LEU A 3 0.78 -9.78 7.14
C LEU A 3 2.10 -9.02 7.32
N SER A 4 3.00 -9.55 8.12
CA SER A 4 4.28 -8.89 8.35
C SER A 4 5.07 -8.72 7.06
N GLU A 5 5.01 -9.71 6.19
CA GLU A 5 5.69 -9.64 4.91
C GLU A 5 5.06 -8.56 4.03
N LEU A 6 3.74 -8.45 4.03
CA LEU A 6 3.07 -7.40 3.26
C LEU A 6 3.45 -6.02 3.78
N GLN A 7 3.48 -5.87 5.11
CA GLN A 7 3.76 -4.57 5.71
C GLN A 7 5.19 -4.12 5.49
N SER A 8 6.09 -5.05 5.24
CA SER A 8 7.49 -4.70 5.02
C SER A 8 7.78 -4.26 3.58
N LYS A 9 6.82 -4.41 2.68
CA LYS A 9 7.03 -4.07 1.27
C LYS A 9 6.68 -2.62 1.01
N ASP A 10 7.44 -2.01 0.10
CA ASP A 10 7.14 -0.67 -0.37
C ASP A 10 6.08 -0.75 -1.45
N ILE A 11 5.12 0.17 -1.39
CA ILE A 11 4.07 0.27 -2.40
C ILE A 11 4.52 1.25 -3.47
N ILE A 12 4.60 0.78 -4.70
CA ILE A 12 5.14 1.54 -5.81
C ILE A 12 4.15 1.49 -6.97
N THR A 13 3.93 2.63 -7.62
CA THR A 13 3.07 2.69 -8.79
C THR A 13 3.78 2.04 -9.98
N LEU A 14 3.00 1.75 -11.03
CA LEU A 14 3.56 1.13 -12.22
C LEU A 14 4.60 2.00 -12.90
N ASP A 15 4.52 3.32 -12.72
CA ASP A 15 5.52 4.24 -13.28
C ASP A 15 6.66 4.53 -12.32
N GLY A 16 6.77 3.78 -11.24
CA GLY A 16 7.94 3.82 -10.37
C GLY A 16 7.90 4.78 -9.21
N LYS A 17 6.75 5.36 -8.90
CA LYS A 17 6.64 6.29 -7.77
C LYS A 17 6.37 5.56 -6.46
N LEU A 18 7.15 5.87 -5.46
CA LEU A 18 6.93 5.34 -4.12
C LEU A 18 5.69 5.98 -3.50
N ILE A 19 4.74 5.16 -3.10
CA ILE A 19 3.53 5.63 -2.43
C ILE A 19 3.70 5.57 -0.92
N GLY A 20 4.11 4.44 -0.39
CA GLY A 20 4.26 4.28 1.05
C GLY A 20 4.24 2.84 1.46
N ASN A 21 3.72 2.60 2.65
CA ASN A 21 3.70 1.26 3.24
C ASN A 21 2.32 0.94 3.80
N ILE A 22 2.00 -0.34 3.86
CA ILE A 22 0.72 -0.80 4.39
C ILE A 22 0.72 -0.65 5.90
N ILE A 23 -0.32 0.00 6.42
CA ILE A 23 -0.51 0.11 7.86
C ILE A 23 -1.72 -0.68 8.36
N ASP A 24 -2.59 -1.10 7.45
CA ASP A 24 -3.76 -1.88 7.84
C ASP A 24 -4.33 -2.61 6.64
N ILE A 25 -5.10 -3.63 6.91
CA ILE A 25 -5.78 -4.42 5.89
C ILE A 25 -7.22 -4.56 6.32
N VAL A 26 -8.14 -4.26 5.41
CA VAL A 26 -9.57 -4.40 5.68
C VAL A 26 -10.08 -5.66 5.01
N ILE A 27 -10.67 -6.53 5.82
CA ILE A 27 -11.22 -7.81 5.36
C ILE A 27 -12.73 -7.72 5.38
N ASP A 28 -13.34 -8.15 4.30
CA ASP A 28 -14.78 -8.16 4.17
C ASP A 28 -15.20 -9.52 3.61
N ASP A 29 -16.12 -10.16 4.26
CA ASP A 29 -16.66 -11.46 3.85
C ASP A 29 -15.54 -12.49 3.62
N GLY A 30 -14.56 -12.51 4.53
CA GLY A 30 -13.45 -13.46 4.47
C GLY A 30 -12.39 -13.18 3.43
N LYS A 31 -12.46 -12.03 2.78
CA LYS A 31 -11.51 -11.66 1.73
C LYS A 31 -10.95 -10.28 2.00
N ILE A 32 -9.73 -10.05 1.50
CA ILE A 32 -9.14 -8.72 1.58
C ILE A 32 -9.91 -7.80 0.65
N SER A 33 -10.48 -6.75 1.22
CA SER A 33 -11.23 -5.75 0.47
C SER A 33 -10.28 -4.67 -0.04
N TYR A 34 -9.53 -4.06 0.87
CA TYR A 34 -8.55 -3.06 0.47
C TYR A 34 -7.45 -2.97 1.53
N LEU A 35 -6.37 -2.30 1.13
CA LEU A 35 -5.24 -2.03 1.99
C LEU A 35 -5.25 -0.56 2.35
N VAL A 36 -4.89 -0.26 3.60
CA VAL A 36 -4.70 1.12 4.03
C VAL A 36 -3.20 1.39 3.99
N VAL A 37 -2.81 2.39 3.23
CA VAL A 37 -1.40 2.70 3.01
C VAL A 37 -1.11 4.08 3.58
N GLU A 38 -0.08 4.16 4.40
CA GLU A 38 0.42 5.44 4.88
C GLU A 38 1.37 5.99 3.82
N ARG A 39 1.11 7.20 3.36
CA ARG A 39 1.94 7.79 2.31
C ARG A 39 3.33 8.13 2.82
N SER A 40 4.29 7.99 1.94
CA SER A 40 5.68 8.30 2.24
C SER A 40 5.81 9.78 2.62
N LYS A 41 6.62 10.05 3.64
CA LYS A 41 6.87 11.42 4.07
C LYS A 41 7.58 12.24 2.99
N PHE A 42 8.28 11.58 2.11
CA PHE A 42 8.95 12.27 1.02
C PHE A 42 7.98 12.92 0.07
N LEU A 43 6.77 12.37 -0.06
CA LEU A 43 5.77 12.91 -0.96
C LEU A 43 4.94 14.00 -0.31
N LEU A 44 4.90 14.02 1.03
CA LEU A 44 3.91 14.83 1.75
C LEU A 44 4.53 15.78 2.73
N SER A 45 5.71 16.18 2.51
CA SER A 45 6.59 16.87 3.43
C SER A 45 5.95 17.75 4.51
N ARG A 46 4.84 18.42 4.22
CA ARG A 46 4.22 19.31 5.19
C ARG A 46 2.74 19.12 5.37
N LEU A 47 2.22 18.03 4.85
CA LEU A 47 0.80 17.81 4.94
C LEU A 47 0.46 17.05 6.20
N SER A 48 -0.82 16.83 6.40
CA SER A 48 -1.32 16.13 7.55
C SER A 48 -0.63 14.78 7.74
N SER A 49 -0.34 14.45 8.98
CA SER A 49 0.21 13.15 9.31
C SER A 49 -0.79 12.03 9.08
N LYS A 50 -2.04 12.36 8.78
CA LYS A 50 -3.07 11.36 8.59
C LYS A 50 -3.38 11.10 7.14
N ASP A 51 -2.46 11.37 6.28
CA ASP A 51 -2.69 11.16 4.87
C ASP A 51 -2.59 9.67 4.54
N GLU A 52 -3.73 9.04 4.47
CA GLU A 52 -3.84 7.64 4.18
C GLU A 52 -4.48 7.44 2.82
N LEU A 53 -4.08 6.38 2.14
CA LEU A 53 -4.62 6.01 0.85
C LEU A 53 -5.17 4.60 0.95
N ARG A 54 -6.34 4.39 0.35
CA ARG A 54 -6.94 3.06 0.29
C ARG A 54 -6.73 2.49 -1.09
N ILE A 55 -6.17 1.30 -1.14
CA ILE A 55 -5.88 0.61 -2.38
C ILE A 55 -6.68 -0.69 -2.38
N LYS A 56 -7.56 -0.84 -3.36
CA LYS A 56 -8.36 -2.05 -3.47
C LYS A 56 -7.48 -3.22 -3.87
N TRP A 57 -7.84 -4.40 -3.40
CA TRP A 57 -7.08 -5.60 -3.72
C TRP A 57 -6.88 -5.78 -5.23
N GLU A 58 -7.90 -5.42 -6.01
CA GLU A 58 -7.86 -5.54 -7.47
C GLU A 58 -6.86 -4.60 -8.13
N GLN A 59 -6.43 -3.57 -7.42
CA GLN A 59 -5.44 -2.63 -7.96
C GLN A 59 -4.01 -3.12 -7.83
N ILE A 60 -3.79 -4.22 -7.12
CA ILE A 60 -2.48 -4.79 -6.99
C ILE A 60 -2.13 -5.54 -8.26
N ARG A 61 -1.01 -5.19 -8.87
CA ARG A 61 -0.58 -5.80 -10.14
C ARG A 61 0.48 -6.86 -9.95
N LYS A 62 1.37 -6.66 -8.98
CA LYS A 62 2.42 -7.65 -8.73
C LYS A 62 2.91 -7.50 -7.31
N ILE A 63 3.16 -8.62 -6.66
CA ILE A 63 3.75 -8.66 -5.33
C ILE A 63 5.14 -9.24 -5.48
N GLY A 64 6.14 -8.39 -5.27
CA GLY A 64 7.53 -8.82 -5.31
C GLY A 64 8.06 -9.10 -3.93
N GLU A 65 9.36 -9.34 -3.85
CA GLU A 65 10.00 -9.65 -2.58
C GLU A 65 10.03 -8.45 -1.65
N ASP A 66 10.40 -7.30 -2.18
CA ASP A 66 10.54 -6.09 -1.39
C ASP A 66 9.54 -4.99 -1.76
N VAL A 67 8.83 -5.17 -2.84
CA VAL A 67 7.92 -4.15 -3.36
C VAL A 67 6.60 -4.76 -3.79
N MET A 68 5.59 -3.90 -3.87
CA MET A 68 4.28 -4.27 -4.39
C MET A 68 3.88 -3.22 -5.41
N LEU A 69 3.61 -3.65 -6.64
CA LEU A 69 3.23 -2.75 -7.71
C LEU A 69 1.73 -2.60 -7.76
N VAL A 70 1.28 -1.37 -7.84
CA VAL A 70 -0.15 -1.07 -7.84
C VAL A 70 -0.50 -0.14 -8.99
N SER A 71 -1.74 -0.26 -9.45
CA SER A 71 -2.30 0.57 -10.50
C SER A 71 -3.30 1.53 -9.85
N ILE A 72 -2.86 2.76 -9.65
CA ILE A 72 -3.74 3.79 -9.07
C ILE A 72 -3.66 5.08 -9.85
#